data_5c750b5e2da924d1183dba709e70f897
#
_entry.id   5c750b5e2da924d1183dba709e70f897
#
_cell.length_a   1.000
_cell.length_b   1.000
_cell.length_c   1.000
_cell.angle_alpha   90.00
_cell.angle_beta   90.00
_cell.angle_gamma   90.00
#
_symmetry.space_group_name_H-M   'P 1'
#
loop_
_entity.id
_entity.type
_entity.pdbx_description
1 polymer ?
#
loop_
_entity_poly.entity_id
_entity_poly.type
_entity_poly.pdbx_seq_one_letter_code
_entity_poly.pdbx_strand_id
1 'polypeptide(L)'
;MSPLEIRTSSKAEQTVRGVCQDMARRLVSHPQGTCPVDVTRGLIALCRTQTCGKCVPCRIGLAQIESLLNGVLDGTATESDLSRIETLAENVRVSADCAIGTQAAEMALTGVRAFRDDYELHAEGRCVCTSDHPVPCVQGCPANVDIPGYIALVKAGRFDDAIELICKDNPFPSACAYVCEHPCENTCRRSFVDSAVNIRGLKRYACDHETPNRPTEVGEPTGKKVAVIGGGPGGLTAAYYLARMGHSVTVYEQRAKLGGMLRYGIPNYRLPKTLLDTEIAHITSLGVEVKLGVSVGKDIAIADLERDYDAVYVCIGAHSDKKLRIEGEDAPGVVPAVAMLREIGDGNVADLTGQDVVVVGGGNVAMDAARSARRMGAKSVKIVYRRRRADMTALPEEIDGAIEDGCELMELVAPAHVEVNDKGHAVALWGQPQMISTVRGGRPSPKAASKPEVRIPATTIIVAIGQNIDSAAFEEFGLPCKWNEIQAQPDSSIPEKPGFFTGGDCSWGPATVIRAIEGGKVAARAIDTYLGGAHEIRCDVEIPAPNLADRVPCGRVTMKERPGAERSCDFELCEIGMSEEEMLQEAGRCLGCDHFGYGAFKGGRSRAW
;
A
#
# COMPACT_ATOMS: atom_id res chain seq x y z
N MET A 1 -25.67 24.55 -48.58
CA MET A 1 -25.60 23.86 -47.28
C MET A 1 -24.21 23.24 -47.16
N SER A 2 -23.35 23.81 -46.32
CA SER A 2 -22.03 23.25 -46.07
C SER A 2 -22.17 21.99 -45.21
N PRO A 3 -21.54 20.86 -45.54
CA PRO A 3 -21.65 19.70 -44.72
C PRO A 3 -21.01 19.99 -43.35
N LEU A 4 -21.75 19.71 -42.29
CA LEU A 4 -21.21 19.71 -40.90
C LEU A 4 -20.07 18.70 -40.81
N GLU A 5 -18.84 19.17 -40.87
CA GLU A 5 -17.67 18.36 -40.48
C GLU A 5 -17.75 18.08 -38.99
N ILE A 6 -18.14 16.89 -38.60
CA ILE A 6 -18.01 16.40 -37.25
C ILE A 6 -16.53 16.12 -37.04
N ARG A 7 -15.79 17.07 -36.48
CA ARG A 7 -14.42 16.84 -36.04
C ARG A 7 -14.45 15.98 -34.76
N THR A 8 -14.15 14.71 -34.89
CA THR A 8 -13.86 13.87 -33.73
C THR A 8 -12.52 14.32 -33.13
N SER A 9 -12.51 14.66 -31.85
CA SER A 9 -11.27 14.99 -31.15
C SER A 9 -10.28 13.82 -31.21
N SER A 10 -9.01 14.11 -31.46
CA SER A 10 -7.98 13.07 -31.47
C SER A 10 -7.86 12.39 -30.10
N LYS A 11 -7.33 11.16 -30.07
CA LYS A 11 -7.11 10.45 -28.80
C LYS A 11 -6.19 11.25 -27.85
N ALA A 12 -5.21 11.97 -28.41
CA ALA A 12 -4.33 12.86 -27.66
C ALA A 12 -5.11 14.03 -27.02
N GLU A 13 -6.02 14.68 -27.77
CA GLU A 13 -6.87 15.75 -27.23
C GLU A 13 -7.82 15.27 -26.14
N GLN A 14 -8.39 14.05 -26.29
CA GLN A 14 -9.24 13.44 -25.25
C GLN A 14 -8.44 13.15 -23.98
N THR A 15 -7.22 12.61 -24.12
CA THR A 15 -6.34 12.33 -23.00
C THR A 15 -5.93 13.61 -22.28
N VAL A 16 -5.49 14.65 -23.00
CA VAL A 16 -5.12 15.95 -22.41
C VAL A 16 -6.32 16.58 -21.69
N ARG A 17 -7.51 16.55 -22.30
CA ARG A 17 -8.72 17.06 -21.68
C ARG A 17 -9.07 16.32 -20.38
N GLY A 18 -8.99 14.98 -20.38
CA GLY A 18 -9.20 14.18 -19.19
C GLY A 18 -8.22 14.52 -18.05
N VAL A 19 -6.92 14.60 -18.38
CA VAL A 19 -5.87 14.99 -17.43
C VAL A 19 -6.13 16.39 -16.86
N CYS A 20 -6.46 17.37 -17.70
CA CYS A 20 -6.78 18.73 -17.26
C CYS A 20 -8.02 18.78 -16.35
N GLN A 21 -9.07 18.01 -16.64
CA GLN A 21 -10.25 17.93 -15.79
C GLN A 21 -9.96 17.30 -14.41
N ASP A 22 -9.12 16.28 -14.37
CA ASP A 22 -8.71 15.65 -13.10
C ASP A 22 -7.80 16.56 -12.28
N MET A 23 -6.89 17.28 -12.92
CA MET A 23 -6.05 18.28 -12.27
C MET A 23 -6.87 19.47 -11.77
N ALA A 24 -7.84 19.95 -12.53
CA ALA A 24 -8.75 21.01 -12.08
C ALA A 24 -9.52 20.62 -10.82
N ARG A 25 -10.04 19.38 -10.77
CA ARG A 25 -10.69 18.84 -9.56
C ARG A 25 -9.74 18.78 -8.36
N ARG A 26 -8.51 18.37 -8.56
CA ARG A 26 -7.48 18.32 -7.49
C ARG A 26 -7.08 19.72 -7.01
N LEU A 27 -6.96 20.67 -7.91
CA LEU A 27 -6.71 22.07 -7.56
C LEU A 27 -7.84 22.63 -6.70
N VAL A 28 -9.10 22.42 -7.08
CA VAL A 28 -10.25 22.90 -6.32
C VAL A 28 -10.40 22.21 -4.96
N SER A 29 -10.12 20.90 -4.87
CA SER A 29 -10.20 20.16 -3.62
C SER A 29 -9.05 20.41 -2.65
N HIS A 30 -7.94 20.99 -3.13
CA HIS A 30 -6.73 21.33 -2.37
C HIS A 30 -6.42 20.34 -1.23
N PRO A 31 -6.04 19.10 -1.53
CA PRO A 31 -5.70 18.11 -0.50
C PRO A 31 -4.55 18.65 0.37
N GLN A 32 -4.58 18.39 1.68
CA GLN A 32 -3.50 18.79 2.57
C GLN A 32 -2.14 18.36 2.03
N GLY A 33 -1.17 19.28 2.03
CA GLY A 33 0.18 19.04 1.54
C GLY A 33 0.36 19.20 0.02
N THR A 34 -0.65 19.65 -0.73
CA THR A 34 -0.54 19.93 -2.16
C THR A 34 -0.31 21.44 -2.37
N CYS A 35 0.79 21.80 -3.02
CA CYS A 35 1.05 23.20 -3.42
C CYS A 35 0.34 23.52 -4.74
N PRO A 36 -0.63 24.46 -4.77
CA PRO A 36 -1.35 24.79 -5.99
C PRO A 36 -0.45 25.41 -7.07
N VAL A 37 0.59 26.14 -6.67
CA VAL A 37 1.57 26.73 -7.59
C VAL A 37 2.38 25.64 -8.29
N ASP A 38 2.90 24.64 -7.53
CA ASP A 38 3.69 23.54 -8.10
C ASP A 38 2.82 22.62 -8.99
N VAL A 39 1.58 22.36 -8.59
CA VAL A 39 0.62 21.62 -9.43
C VAL A 39 0.41 22.32 -10.76
N THR A 40 0.16 23.61 -10.74
CA THR A 40 -0.03 24.42 -11.97
C THR A 40 1.22 24.41 -12.83
N ARG A 41 2.40 24.62 -12.24
CA ARG A 41 3.68 24.60 -12.95
C ARG A 41 3.94 23.22 -13.58
N GLY A 42 3.71 22.13 -12.82
CA GLY A 42 3.88 20.77 -13.31
C GLY A 42 3.00 20.47 -14.52
N LEU A 43 1.75 20.96 -14.54
CA LEU A 43 0.86 20.80 -15.67
C LEU A 43 1.33 21.61 -16.89
N ILE A 44 1.74 22.87 -16.69
CA ILE A 44 2.28 23.69 -17.79
C ILE A 44 3.51 23.03 -18.40
N ALA A 45 4.43 22.51 -17.60
CA ALA A 45 5.59 21.78 -18.05
C ALA A 45 5.20 20.54 -18.88
N LEU A 46 4.21 19.74 -18.38
CA LEU A 46 3.68 18.59 -19.10
C LEU A 46 3.09 18.98 -20.46
N CYS A 47 2.21 19.97 -20.49
CA CYS A 47 1.60 20.45 -21.73
C CYS A 47 2.67 20.96 -22.72
N ARG A 48 3.70 21.64 -22.22
CA ARG A 48 4.80 22.14 -23.05
C ARG A 48 5.58 21.03 -23.73
N THR A 49 5.81 19.89 -23.07
CA THR A 49 6.47 18.73 -23.70
C THR A 49 5.62 18.07 -24.77
N GLN A 50 4.29 18.27 -24.74
CA GLN A 50 3.34 17.70 -25.70
C GLN A 50 3.00 18.67 -26.85
N THR A 51 3.53 19.89 -26.85
CA THR A 51 3.27 20.84 -27.93
C THR A 51 3.88 20.35 -29.25
N CYS A 52 3.14 20.57 -30.36
CA CYS A 52 3.65 20.27 -31.69
C CYS A 52 4.65 21.33 -32.22
N GLY A 53 4.87 22.43 -31.46
CA GLY A 53 5.77 23.53 -31.80
C GLY A 53 5.28 24.46 -32.93
N LYS A 54 4.08 24.20 -33.49
CA LYS A 54 3.56 24.92 -34.67
C LYS A 54 3.15 26.37 -34.35
N CYS A 55 2.33 26.58 -33.33
CA CYS A 55 1.84 27.91 -33.01
C CYS A 55 2.71 28.63 -31.97
N VAL A 56 2.87 29.95 -32.15
CA VAL A 56 3.67 30.80 -31.26
C VAL A 56 3.15 30.84 -29.83
N PRO A 57 1.82 30.94 -29.59
CA PRO A 57 1.27 30.94 -28.24
C PRO A 57 1.68 29.74 -27.39
N CYS A 58 1.63 28.53 -27.92
CA CYS A 58 2.12 27.33 -27.23
C CYS A 58 3.63 27.37 -27.03
N ARG A 59 4.37 27.57 -28.15
CA ARG A 59 5.84 27.44 -28.16
C ARG A 59 6.53 28.44 -27.23
N ILE A 60 6.08 29.70 -27.23
CA ILE A 60 6.69 30.78 -26.46
C ILE A 60 5.88 31.09 -25.19
N GLY A 61 4.56 31.19 -25.30
CA GLY A 61 3.72 31.58 -24.19
C GLY A 61 3.75 30.62 -23.00
N LEU A 62 3.66 29.29 -23.26
CA LEU A 62 3.75 28.30 -22.18
C LEU A 62 5.15 28.26 -21.53
N ALA A 63 6.22 28.51 -22.32
CA ALA A 63 7.58 28.61 -21.77
C ALA A 63 7.74 29.82 -20.84
N GLN A 64 7.15 30.96 -21.20
CA GLN A 64 7.16 32.16 -20.36
C GLN A 64 6.32 31.97 -19.10
N ILE A 65 5.13 31.37 -19.21
CA ILE A 65 4.28 31.08 -18.05
C ILE A 65 5.03 30.13 -17.09
N GLU A 66 5.67 29.08 -17.59
CA GLU A 66 6.46 28.16 -16.76
C GLU A 66 7.62 28.88 -16.06
N SER A 67 8.34 29.76 -16.77
CA SER A 67 9.43 30.55 -16.19
C SER A 67 8.94 31.44 -15.05
N LEU A 68 7.80 32.13 -15.23
CA LEU A 68 7.21 32.95 -14.19
C LEU A 68 6.72 32.12 -12.98
N LEU A 69 6.10 30.98 -13.22
CA LEU A 69 5.70 30.06 -12.15
C LEU A 69 6.90 29.53 -11.37
N ASN A 70 8.02 29.28 -12.05
CA ASN A 70 9.28 28.96 -11.38
C ASN A 70 9.73 30.09 -10.46
N GLY A 71 9.69 31.34 -10.93
CA GLY A 71 10.01 32.49 -10.10
C GLY A 71 9.11 32.64 -8.86
N VAL A 72 7.81 32.30 -9.00
CA VAL A 72 6.88 32.26 -7.86
C VAL A 72 7.31 31.21 -6.85
N LEU A 73 7.62 29.99 -7.31
CA LEU A 73 8.05 28.90 -6.43
C LEU A 73 9.41 29.20 -5.76
N ASP A 74 10.31 29.88 -6.44
CA ASP A 74 11.63 30.25 -5.93
C ASP A 74 11.59 31.48 -4.99
N GLY A 75 10.41 32.10 -4.82
CA GLY A 75 10.25 33.31 -4.01
C GLY A 75 10.93 34.56 -4.61
N THR A 76 11.19 34.57 -5.93
CA THR A 76 11.81 35.65 -6.67
C THR A 76 10.82 36.51 -7.48
N ALA A 77 9.58 36.01 -7.60
CA ALA A 77 8.52 36.71 -8.33
C ALA A 77 8.00 37.95 -7.57
N THR A 78 7.47 38.89 -8.33
CA THR A 78 6.79 40.07 -7.82
C THR A 78 5.28 39.97 -8.09
N GLU A 79 4.47 40.85 -7.48
CA GLU A 79 3.03 40.93 -7.78
C GLU A 79 2.77 41.22 -9.27
N SER A 80 3.65 42.03 -9.90
CA SER A 80 3.57 42.28 -11.34
C SER A 80 3.77 41.01 -12.17
N ASP A 81 4.55 40.04 -11.68
CA ASP A 81 4.76 38.75 -12.38
C ASP A 81 3.53 37.87 -12.30
N LEU A 82 2.78 37.88 -11.18
CA LEU A 82 1.50 37.18 -11.08
C LEU A 82 0.48 37.73 -12.10
N SER A 83 0.41 39.07 -12.24
CA SER A 83 -0.43 39.71 -13.25
C SER A 83 0.01 39.39 -14.68
N ARG A 84 1.32 39.20 -14.91
CA ARG A 84 1.87 38.77 -16.21
C ARG A 84 1.51 37.33 -16.52
N ILE A 85 1.50 36.41 -15.53
CA ILE A 85 1.04 35.03 -15.72
C ILE A 85 -0.40 35.06 -16.24
N GLU A 86 -1.30 35.81 -15.59
CA GLU A 86 -2.69 35.92 -16.03
C GLU A 86 -2.81 36.46 -17.45
N THR A 87 -2.10 37.55 -17.77
CA THR A 87 -2.14 38.18 -19.09
C THR A 87 -1.62 37.24 -20.17
N LEU A 88 -0.50 36.55 -19.93
CA LEU A 88 0.06 35.55 -20.86
C LEU A 88 -0.86 34.36 -21.04
N ALA A 89 -1.41 33.83 -19.95
CA ALA A 89 -2.33 32.71 -20.01
C ALA A 89 -3.61 33.06 -20.78
N GLU A 90 -4.18 34.25 -20.57
CA GLU A 90 -5.34 34.73 -21.35
C GLU A 90 -4.99 34.85 -22.85
N ASN A 91 -3.84 35.39 -23.18
CA ASN A 91 -3.38 35.49 -24.57
C ASN A 91 -3.20 34.11 -25.23
N VAL A 92 -2.59 33.16 -24.51
CA VAL A 92 -2.43 31.77 -25.00
C VAL A 92 -3.79 31.11 -25.16
N ARG A 93 -4.71 31.30 -24.21
CA ARG A 93 -6.05 30.72 -24.22
C ARG A 93 -6.84 31.09 -25.47
N VAL A 94 -6.79 32.34 -25.87
CA VAL A 94 -7.55 32.87 -27.02
C VAL A 94 -6.87 32.69 -28.36
N SER A 95 -5.55 32.49 -28.38
CA SER A 95 -4.75 32.46 -29.63
C SER A 95 -4.10 31.11 -29.94
N ALA A 96 -4.19 30.09 -29.04
CA ALA A 96 -3.67 28.77 -29.33
C ALA A 96 -4.57 27.99 -30.29
N ASP A 97 -3.96 27.29 -31.27
CA ASP A 97 -4.66 26.57 -32.32
C ASP A 97 -5.33 25.25 -31.85
N CYS A 98 -4.99 24.76 -30.67
CA CYS A 98 -5.46 23.44 -30.22
C CYS A 98 -5.67 23.36 -28.71
N ALA A 99 -6.33 22.28 -28.27
CA ALA A 99 -6.68 22.02 -26.88
C ALA A 99 -5.47 22.00 -25.93
N ILE A 100 -4.27 21.62 -26.38
CA ILE A 100 -3.07 21.59 -25.51
C ILE A 100 -2.77 22.99 -25.00
N GLY A 101 -2.72 23.99 -25.88
CA GLY A 101 -2.45 25.38 -25.48
C GLY A 101 -3.59 25.99 -24.69
N THR A 102 -4.85 25.84 -25.16
CA THR A 102 -6.01 26.43 -24.48
C THR A 102 -6.22 25.86 -23.09
N GLN A 103 -6.11 24.54 -22.91
CA GLN A 103 -6.30 23.90 -21.59
C GLN A 103 -5.15 24.22 -20.63
N ALA A 104 -3.89 24.24 -21.11
CA ALA A 104 -2.76 24.66 -20.29
C ALA A 104 -2.96 26.09 -19.76
N ALA A 105 -3.38 27.01 -20.63
CA ALA A 105 -3.64 28.37 -20.26
C ALA A 105 -4.83 28.52 -19.27
N GLU A 106 -5.92 27.78 -19.47
CA GLU A 106 -7.05 27.74 -18.54
C GLU A 106 -6.64 27.22 -17.16
N MET A 107 -5.75 26.23 -17.10
CA MET A 107 -5.25 25.73 -15.82
C MET A 107 -4.36 26.75 -15.11
N ALA A 108 -3.51 27.49 -15.85
CA ALA A 108 -2.73 28.59 -15.27
C ALA A 108 -3.64 29.68 -14.68
N LEU A 109 -4.68 30.08 -15.42
CA LEU A 109 -5.67 31.06 -14.96
C LEU A 109 -6.43 30.56 -13.72
N THR A 110 -6.87 29.31 -13.74
CA THR A 110 -7.58 28.70 -12.61
C THR A 110 -6.66 28.66 -11.37
N GLY A 111 -5.41 28.23 -11.54
CA GLY A 111 -4.44 28.20 -10.44
C GLY A 111 -4.24 29.57 -9.79
N VAL A 112 -3.86 30.56 -10.59
CA VAL A 112 -3.59 31.90 -10.07
C VAL A 112 -4.82 32.57 -9.45
N ARG A 113 -6.01 32.41 -10.06
CA ARG A 113 -7.24 33.05 -9.59
C ARG A 113 -7.85 32.38 -8.38
N ALA A 114 -7.88 31.05 -8.36
CA ALA A 114 -8.49 30.29 -7.27
C ALA A 114 -7.62 30.24 -6.01
N PHE A 115 -6.30 30.35 -6.16
CA PHE A 115 -5.33 30.23 -5.06
C PHE A 115 -4.43 31.47 -4.98
N ARG A 116 -4.99 32.63 -5.21
CA ARG A 116 -4.24 33.90 -5.25
C ARG A 116 -3.35 34.10 -4.03
N ASP A 117 -3.90 33.86 -2.84
CA ASP A 117 -3.18 33.99 -1.57
C ASP A 117 -1.95 33.08 -1.50
N ASP A 118 -2.06 31.82 -1.98
CA ASP A 118 -0.92 30.90 -2.04
C ASP A 118 0.19 31.40 -2.98
N TYR A 119 -0.19 31.97 -4.12
CA TYR A 119 0.76 32.54 -5.08
C TYR A 119 1.49 33.78 -4.52
N GLU A 120 0.77 34.63 -3.80
CA GLU A 120 1.33 35.81 -3.13
C GLU A 120 2.29 35.39 -1.99
N LEU A 121 1.89 34.44 -1.15
CA LEU A 121 2.76 33.90 -0.10
C LEU A 121 4.05 33.30 -0.65
N HIS A 122 3.97 32.60 -1.79
CA HIS A 122 5.18 32.06 -2.45
C HIS A 122 6.07 33.16 -2.99
N ALA A 123 5.50 34.18 -3.63
CA ALA A 123 6.24 35.35 -4.14
C ALA A 123 6.97 36.10 -3.03
N GLU A 124 6.38 36.14 -1.82
CA GLU A 124 7.01 36.71 -0.63
C GLU A 124 8.03 35.79 0.07
N GLY A 125 8.27 34.58 -0.46
CA GLY A 125 9.13 33.59 0.15
C GLY A 125 8.58 32.96 1.44
N ARG A 126 7.30 33.15 1.73
CA ARG A 126 6.58 32.67 2.93
C ARG A 126 5.69 31.46 2.64
N CYS A 127 6.13 30.57 1.78
CA CYS A 127 5.39 29.36 1.47
C CYS A 127 5.04 28.58 2.74
N VAL A 128 3.74 28.39 3.01
CA VAL A 128 3.21 27.55 4.10
C VAL A 128 2.96 26.09 3.66
N CYS A 129 3.10 25.81 2.37
CA CYS A 129 3.09 24.43 1.89
C CYS A 129 4.29 23.74 2.48
N THR A 130 4.06 22.67 3.25
CA THR A 130 5.16 21.86 3.77
C THR A 130 6.05 21.45 2.60
N SER A 131 7.32 21.75 2.70
CA SER A 131 8.31 21.67 1.62
C SER A 131 8.59 20.25 1.10
N ASP A 132 8.04 19.25 1.75
CA ASP A 132 8.15 17.85 1.35
C ASP A 132 6.90 17.46 0.55
N HIS A 133 6.86 17.84 -0.73
CA HIS A 133 5.88 17.27 -1.65
C HIS A 133 6.45 15.96 -2.18
N PRO A 134 6.11 14.83 -1.57
CA PRO A 134 6.60 13.56 -2.06
C PRO A 134 6.07 13.33 -3.48
N VAL A 135 6.91 12.76 -4.30
CA VAL A 135 6.55 12.22 -5.61
C VAL A 135 5.28 11.38 -5.49
N PRO A 136 4.32 11.43 -6.43
CA PRO A 136 3.01 10.78 -6.25
C PRO A 136 3.06 9.30 -5.85
N CYS A 137 4.00 8.51 -6.41
CA CYS A 137 4.16 7.12 -6.00
C CYS A 137 4.77 6.97 -4.59
N VAL A 138 5.64 7.89 -4.16
CA VAL A 138 6.18 7.93 -2.79
C VAL A 138 5.05 8.27 -1.81
N GLN A 139 4.25 9.29 -2.13
CA GLN A 139 3.07 9.67 -1.34
C GLN A 139 2.00 8.56 -1.29
N GLY A 140 1.86 7.80 -2.39
CA GLY A 140 0.97 6.64 -2.44
C GLY A 140 1.47 5.44 -1.64
N CYS A 141 2.73 5.46 -1.20
CA CYS A 141 3.31 4.44 -0.33
C CYS A 141 3.15 4.85 1.14
N PRO A 142 2.44 4.09 1.99
CA PRO A 142 2.31 4.42 3.41
C PRO A 142 3.66 4.63 4.11
N ALA A 143 4.66 3.79 3.82
CA ALA A 143 6.00 3.93 4.39
C ALA A 143 6.88 5.01 3.74
N ASN A 144 6.39 5.71 2.70
CA ASN A 144 7.11 6.74 1.94
C ASN A 144 8.44 6.28 1.32
N VAL A 145 8.49 5.04 0.83
CA VAL A 145 9.68 4.49 0.18
C VAL A 145 10.05 5.31 -1.06
N ASP A 146 11.34 5.61 -1.23
CA ASP A 146 11.85 6.32 -2.41
C ASP A 146 11.79 5.45 -3.68
N ILE A 147 10.59 5.44 -4.29
CA ILE A 147 10.29 4.57 -5.43
C ILE A 147 11.06 4.95 -6.69
N PRO A 148 11.12 6.22 -7.13
CA PRO A 148 11.92 6.56 -8.31
C PRO A 148 13.40 6.26 -8.13
N GLY A 149 13.90 6.46 -6.91
CA GLY A 149 15.30 6.19 -6.58
C GLY A 149 15.66 4.73 -6.76
N TYR A 150 14.92 3.82 -6.12
CA TYR A 150 15.26 2.41 -6.28
C TYR A 150 14.99 1.89 -7.71
N ILE A 151 14.00 2.42 -8.45
CA ILE A 151 13.79 2.05 -9.85
C ILE A 151 14.99 2.49 -10.72
N ALA A 152 15.55 3.67 -10.47
CA ALA A 152 16.75 4.13 -11.18
C ALA A 152 17.97 3.23 -10.89
N LEU A 153 18.12 2.77 -9.64
CA LEU A 153 19.17 1.83 -9.24
C LEU A 153 18.97 0.44 -9.85
N VAL A 154 17.72 -0.06 -9.86
CA VAL A 154 17.37 -1.33 -10.53
C VAL A 154 17.71 -1.27 -12.01
N LYS A 155 17.34 -0.18 -12.70
CA LYS A 155 17.68 0.04 -14.11
C LYS A 155 19.19 0.04 -14.36
N ALA A 156 19.98 0.50 -13.39
CA ALA A 156 21.44 0.54 -13.45
C ALA A 156 22.11 -0.79 -13.04
N GLY A 157 21.35 -1.83 -12.69
CA GLY A 157 21.87 -3.11 -12.20
C GLY A 157 22.44 -3.04 -10.78
N ARG A 158 22.16 -1.98 -10.00
CA ARG A 158 22.64 -1.74 -8.66
C ARG A 158 21.60 -2.21 -7.63
N PHE A 159 21.42 -3.52 -7.56
CA PHE A 159 20.33 -4.12 -6.77
C PHE A 159 20.54 -3.95 -5.27
N ASP A 160 21.76 -4.13 -4.77
CA ASP A 160 22.10 -3.97 -3.35
C ASP A 160 21.81 -2.54 -2.88
N ASP A 161 22.21 -1.55 -3.67
CA ASP A 161 21.95 -0.14 -3.39
C ASP A 161 20.44 0.17 -3.43
N ALA A 162 19.69 -0.48 -4.34
CA ALA A 162 18.23 -0.34 -4.40
C ALA A 162 17.57 -0.86 -3.13
N ILE A 163 18.04 -1.98 -2.62
CA ILE A 163 17.52 -2.58 -1.38
C ILE A 163 17.93 -1.76 -0.16
N GLU A 164 19.17 -1.24 -0.12
CA GLU A 164 19.60 -0.32 0.95
C GLU A 164 18.70 0.91 1.01
N LEU A 165 18.43 1.52 -0.14
CA LEU A 165 17.52 2.66 -0.24
C LEU A 165 16.10 2.33 0.23
N ILE A 166 15.58 1.14 -0.12
CA ILE A 166 14.27 0.68 0.34
C ILE A 166 14.27 0.48 1.86
N CYS A 167 15.33 -0.10 2.44
CA CYS A 167 15.44 -0.39 3.87
C CYS A 167 15.56 0.86 4.74
N LYS A 168 15.86 2.01 4.17
CA LYS A 168 15.70 3.30 4.86
C LYS A 168 14.28 3.47 5.39
N ASP A 169 13.28 3.05 4.63
CA ASP A 169 11.84 3.26 4.93
C ASP A 169 11.06 1.97 5.17
N ASN A 170 11.60 0.82 4.77
CA ASN A 170 10.91 -0.47 4.82
C ASN A 170 11.92 -1.62 5.01
N PRO A 171 12.02 -2.22 6.20
CA PRO A 171 12.96 -3.31 6.49
C PRO A 171 12.51 -4.69 5.96
N PHE A 172 11.35 -4.75 5.29
CA PHE A 172 10.80 -5.96 4.66
C PHE A 172 10.67 -5.78 3.13
N PRO A 173 11.78 -5.50 2.42
CA PRO A 173 11.74 -5.32 0.96
C PRO A 173 11.19 -6.54 0.24
N SER A 174 11.64 -7.77 0.60
CA SER A 174 11.21 -9.00 -0.04
C SER A 174 9.75 -9.34 0.28
N ALA A 175 9.32 -9.28 1.55
CA ALA A 175 7.91 -9.51 1.87
C ALA A 175 7.00 -8.55 1.09
N CYS A 176 7.35 -7.26 1.02
CA CYS A 176 6.60 -6.29 0.22
C CYS A 176 6.71 -6.48 -1.30
N ALA A 177 7.81 -7.06 -1.79
CA ALA A 177 7.97 -7.38 -3.21
C ALA A 177 7.01 -8.49 -3.66
N TYR A 178 6.71 -9.42 -2.76
CA TYR A 178 5.86 -10.57 -3.04
C TYR A 178 4.37 -10.31 -2.76
N VAL A 179 4.02 -9.56 -1.69
CA VAL A 179 2.61 -9.52 -1.22
C VAL A 179 2.05 -8.12 -1.00
N CYS A 180 2.79 -7.05 -1.30
CA CYS A 180 2.27 -5.69 -1.16
C CYS A 180 1.12 -5.44 -2.15
N GLU A 181 0.04 -4.81 -1.68
CA GLU A 181 -1.09 -4.37 -2.53
C GLU A 181 -0.74 -3.17 -3.43
N HIS A 182 0.52 -2.75 -3.46
CA HIS A 182 1.13 -1.71 -4.31
C HIS A 182 0.29 -0.43 -4.53
N PRO A 183 -0.21 0.23 -3.45
CA PRO A 183 -1.03 1.44 -3.59
C PRO A 183 -0.31 2.58 -4.32
N CYS A 184 1.02 2.56 -4.35
CA CYS A 184 1.86 3.47 -5.11
C CYS A 184 1.62 3.43 -6.64
N GLU A 185 1.18 2.31 -7.18
CA GLU A 185 0.84 2.16 -8.60
C GLU A 185 -0.44 2.92 -8.95
N ASN A 186 -1.40 3.03 -8.02
CA ASN A 186 -2.64 3.79 -8.21
C ASN A 186 -2.38 5.30 -8.37
N THR A 187 -1.26 5.80 -7.85
CA THR A 187 -0.86 7.20 -7.94
C THR A 187 0.21 7.45 -9.00
N CYS A 188 0.68 6.39 -9.68
CA CYS A 188 1.73 6.49 -10.69
C CYS A 188 1.28 7.32 -11.89
N ARG A 189 2.02 8.39 -12.20
CA ARG A 189 1.72 9.30 -13.34
C ARG A 189 1.87 8.64 -14.70
N ARG A 190 2.60 7.55 -14.81
CA ARG A 190 2.70 6.83 -16.06
C ARG A 190 1.32 6.33 -16.53
N SER A 191 0.37 6.12 -15.62
CA SER A 191 -1.02 5.78 -15.95
C SER A 191 -1.73 6.80 -16.85
N PHE A 192 -1.24 8.06 -16.90
CA PHE A 192 -1.77 9.07 -17.83
C PHE A 192 -1.24 8.90 -19.26
N VAL A 193 -0.17 8.14 -19.45
CA VAL A 193 0.43 7.88 -20.78
C VAL A 193 -0.11 6.58 -21.37
N ASP A 194 0.01 5.50 -20.61
CA ASP A 194 -0.43 4.16 -20.97
C ASP A 194 -0.99 3.40 -19.75
N SER A 195 -0.14 2.90 -18.86
CA SER A 195 -0.51 2.23 -17.60
C SER A 195 0.56 2.47 -16.55
N ALA A 196 0.22 2.35 -15.26
CA ALA A 196 1.18 2.48 -14.18
C ALA A 196 2.41 1.60 -14.37
N VAL A 197 3.57 2.04 -13.87
CA VAL A 197 4.76 1.19 -13.80
C VAL A 197 4.50 0.03 -12.84
N ASN A 198 4.94 -1.17 -13.18
CA ASN A 198 4.92 -2.32 -12.28
C ASN A 198 5.99 -2.17 -11.19
N ILE A 199 5.67 -1.31 -10.22
CA ILE A 199 6.58 -0.89 -9.14
C ILE A 199 6.90 -2.08 -8.23
N ARG A 200 5.89 -2.92 -7.92
CA ARG A 200 6.08 -4.12 -7.12
C ARG A 200 6.98 -5.13 -7.83
N GLY A 201 6.76 -5.36 -9.12
CA GLY A 201 7.57 -6.28 -9.90
C GLY A 201 9.05 -5.87 -10.01
N LEU A 202 9.33 -4.57 -10.16
CA LEU A 202 10.71 -4.06 -10.15
C LEU A 202 11.39 -4.22 -8.78
N LYS A 203 10.65 -4.01 -7.69
CA LYS A 203 11.13 -4.30 -6.33
C LYS A 203 11.43 -5.80 -6.18
N ARG A 204 10.54 -6.66 -6.68
CA ARG A 204 10.72 -8.11 -6.66
C ARG A 204 12.01 -8.51 -7.38
N TYR A 205 12.24 -7.98 -8.56
CA TYR A 205 13.46 -8.25 -9.31
C TYR A 205 14.73 -7.86 -8.53
N ALA A 206 14.74 -6.69 -7.87
CA ALA A 206 15.86 -6.30 -7.04
C ALA A 206 16.10 -7.29 -5.87
N CYS A 207 15.03 -7.67 -5.16
CA CYS A 207 15.13 -8.62 -4.04
C CYS A 207 15.59 -10.02 -4.47
N ASP A 208 15.20 -10.46 -5.67
CA ASP A 208 15.61 -11.78 -6.20
C ASP A 208 17.09 -11.78 -6.66
N HIS A 209 17.74 -10.61 -6.79
CA HIS A 209 19.11 -10.44 -7.27
C HIS A 209 20.05 -9.72 -6.28
N GLU A 210 19.58 -9.45 -5.04
CA GLU A 210 20.44 -8.85 -4.02
C GLU A 210 21.50 -9.83 -3.48
N THR A 211 22.63 -9.27 -3.06
CA THR A 211 23.66 -10.05 -2.36
C THR A 211 23.22 -10.32 -0.92
N PRO A 212 23.24 -11.57 -0.44
CA PRO A 212 22.93 -11.89 0.94
C PRO A 212 23.86 -11.20 1.95
N ASN A 213 23.33 -10.90 3.16
CA ASN A 213 24.08 -10.35 4.30
C ASN A 213 24.57 -8.91 4.12
N ARG A 214 23.67 -7.98 3.81
CA ARG A 214 23.98 -6.55 3.82
C ARG A 214 24.43 -6.07 5.20
N PRO A 215 25.53 -5.32 5.31
CA PRO A 215 25.86 -4.63 6.54
C PRO A 215 24.80 -3.53 6.80
N THR A 216 24.36 -3.40 8.04
CA THR A 216 23.46 -2.32 8.47
C THR A 216 24.11 -1.60 9.65
N GLU A 217 24.23 -0.29 9.53
CA GLU A 217 24.79 0.53 10.59
C GLU A 217 23.86 0.59 11.80
N VAL A 218 24.46 0.42 12.98
CA VAL A 218 23.80 0.56 14.29
C VAL A 218 24.47 1.73 15.01
N GLY A 219 23.66 2.62 15.56
CA GLY A 219 24.13 3.77 16.32
C GLY A 219 24.79 3.38 17.65
N GLU A 220 25.45 4.34 18.28
CA GLU A 220 26.03 4.16 19.60
C GLU A 220 24.96 3.79 20.65
N PRO A 221 25.28 2.91 21.61
CA PRO A 221 24.30 2.49 22.62
C PRO A 221 23.75 3.66 23.44
N THR A 222 22.45 3.86 23.41
CA THR A 222 21.77 4.95 24.16
C THR A 222 21.57 4.63 25.63
N GLY A 223 21.72 3.37 26.03
CA GLY A 223 21.39 2.87 27.37
C GLY A 223 19.89 2.76 27.65
N LYS A 224 19.03 3.06 26.68
CA LYS A 224 17.56 2.96 26.79
C LYS A 224 17.06 1.59 26.37
N LYS A 225 16.02 1.12 27.07
CA LYS A 225 15.40 -0.20 26.84
C LYS A 225 13.99 -0.05 26.34
N VAL A 226 13.66 -0.73 25.24
CA VAL A 226 12.31 -0.72 24.65
C VAL A 226 11.77 -2.13 24.57
N ALA A 227 10.55 -2.34 25.10
CA ALA A 227 9.80 -3.58 24.88
C ALA A 227 8.88 -3.43 23.67
N VAL A 228 8.90 -4.41 22.77
CA VAL A 228 7.99 -4.52 21.63
C VAL A 228 7.11 -5.75 21.84
N ILE A 229 5.80 -5.56 21.89
CA ILE A 229 4.81 -6.62 22.09
C ILE A 229 4.20 -6.98 20.75
N GLY A 230 4.61 -8.12 20.20
CA GLY A 230 4.22 -8.65 18.89
C GLY A 230 5.36 -8.67 17.88
N GLY A 231 5.70 -9.87 17.42
CA GLY A 231 6.75 -10.14 16.42
C GLY A 231 6.25 -10.15 14.98
N GLY A 232 5.19 -9.39 14.67
CA GLY A 232 4.69 -9.15 13.31
C GLY A 232 5.45 -8.05 12.58
N PRO A 233 5.05 -7.71 11.32
CA PRO A 233 5.77 -6.73 10.50
C PRO A 233 5.88 -5.35 11.16
N GLY A 234 4.86 -4.87 11.87
CA GLY A 234 4.90 -3.59 12.57
C GLY A 234 5.88 -3.59 13.74
N GLY A 235 5.82 -4.63 14.60
CA GLY A 235 6.71 -4.75 15.75
C GLY A 235 8.17 -4.93 15.34
N LEU A 236 8.43 -5.79 14.36
CA LEU A 236 9.79 -6.01 13.83
C LEU A 236 10.35 -4.78 13.10
N THR A 237 9.48 -3.98 12.45
CA THR A 237 9.88 -2.69 11.86
C THR A 237 10.32 -1.71 12.94
N ALA A 238 9.54 -1.59 14.02
CA ALA A 238 9.93 -0.74 15.15
C ALA A 238 11.24 -1.23 15.78
N ALA A 239 11.37 -2.54 15.98
CA ALA A 239 12.58 -3.14 16.52
C ALA A 239 13.82 -2.87 15.65
N TYR A 240 13.68 -2.97 14.32
CA TYR A 240 14.75 -2.66 13.37
C TYR A 240 15.25 -1.22 13.49
N TYR A 241 14.35 -0.24 13.48
CA TYR A 241 14.75 1.16 13.52
C TYR A 241 15.28 1.57 14.91
N LEU A 242 14.63 1.11 15.98
CA LEU A 242 15.09 1.38 17.36
C LEU A 242 16.47 0.78 17.63
N ALA A 243 16.74 -0.44 17.14
CA ALA A 243 18.08 -1.04 17.24
C ALA A 243 19.09 -0.23 16.43
N ARG A 244 18.76 0.22 15.23
CA ARG A 244 19.62 1.11 14.43
C ARG A 244 19.91 2.44 15.12
N MET A 245 18.99 2.96 15.91
CA MET A 245 19.16 4.16 16.72
C MET A 245 19.97 3.91 18.01
N GLY A 246 20.43 2.67 18.27
CA GLY A 246 21.26 2.31 19.43
C GLY A 246 20.48 1.97 20.69
N HIS A 247 19.14 1.80 20.61
CA HIS A 247 18.33 1.35 21.75
C HIS A 247 18.43 -0.17 21.94
N SER A 248 18.35 -0.62 23.20
CA SER A 248 18.23 -2.05 23.54
C SER A 248 16.78 -2.49 23.36
N VAL A 249 16.50 -3.36 22.41
CA VAL A 249 15.15 -3.78 22.05
C VAL A 249 14.91 -5.24 22.42
N THR A 250 13.79 -5.52 23.11
CA THR A 250 13.30 -6.88 23.37
C THR A 250 11.93 -7.06 22.73
N VAL A 251 11.80 -8.05 21.84
CA VAL A 251 10.53 -8.42 21.18
C VAL A 251 9.90 -9.60 21.92
N TYR A 252 8.66 -9.45 22.36
CA TYR A 252 7.84 -10.50 22.97
C TYR A 252 6.85 -11.02 21.92
N GLU A 253 6.93 -12.30 21.61
CA GLU A 253 6.04 -12.97 20.65
C GLU A 253 5.35 -14.19 21.30
N GLN A 254 4.02 -14.23 21.23
CA GLN A 254 3.25 -15.32 21.82
C GLN A 254 3.42 -16.66 21.08
N ARG A 255 3.85 -16.64 19.83
CA ARG A 255 4.03 -17.84 18.99
C ARG A 255 5.46 -18.33 19.00
N ALA A 256 5.63 -19.54 18.44
CA ALA A 256 6.93 -20.19 18.35
C ALA A 256 7.88 -19.54 17.33
N LYS A 257 7.37 -18.72 16.40
CA LYS A 257 8.17 -18.07 15.36
C LYS A 257 7.71 -16.63 15.13
N LEU A 258 8.65 -15.75 14.77
CA LEU A 258 8.39 -14.39 14.34
C LEU A 258 7.75 -14.33 12.94
N GLY A 259 7.19 -13.18 12.60
CA GLY A 259 6.63 -12.86 11.29
C GLY A 259 5.14 -12.50 11.30
N GLY A 260 4.41 -12.78 12.39
CA GLY A 260 2.98 -12.43 12.50
C GLY A 260 2.18 -12.94 11.30
N MET A 261 1.28 -12.11 10.74
CA MET A 261 0.42 -12.52 9.61
C MET A 261 1.20 -12.78 8.30
N LEU A 262 2.43 -12.29 8.15
CA LEU A 262 3.29 -12.68 7.01
C LEU A 262 3.62 -14.18 7.03
N ARG A 263 3.71 -14.76 8.22
CA ARG A 263 3.97 -16.20 8.40
C ARG A 263 2.68 -17.01 8.50
N TYR A 264 1.76 -16.54 9.34
CA TYR A 264 0.61 -17.30 9.80
C TYR A 264 -0.68 -17.03 9.02
N GLY A 265 -0.68 -15.99 8.17
CA GLY A 265 -1.84 -15.64 7.34
C GLY A 265 -1.60 -15.77 5.85
N ILE A 266 -0.37 -15.53 5.39
CA ILE A 266 -0.04 -15.57 3.96
C ILE A 266 0.57 -16.94 3.61
N PRO A 267 0.02 -17.67 2.65
CA PRO A 267 0.53 -19.00 2.27
C PRO A 267 1.92 -18.97 1.61
N ASN A 268 2.63 -20.10 1.67
CA ASN A 268 3.99 -20.22 1.11
C ASN A 268 4.06 -19.96 -0.40
N TYR A 269 3.02 -20.35 -1.14
CA TYR A 269 2.96 -20.14 -2.59
C TYR A 269 2.86 -18.67 -3.03
N ARG A 270 2.59 -17.74 -2.08
CA ARG A 270 2.64 -16.29 -2.28
C ARG A 270 3.90 -15.67 -1.66
N LEU A 271 4.26 -16.10 -0.46
CA LEU A 271 5.43 -15.61 0.28
C LEU A 271 6.23 -16.79 0.82
N PRO A 272 7.32 -17.21 0.15
CA PRO A 272 8.21 -18.24 0.65
C PRO A 272 8.73 -17.91 2.04
N LYS A 273 8.59 -18.86 2.98
CA LYS A 273 8.98 -18.60 4.39
C LYS A 273 10.48 -18.46 4.57
N THR A 274 11.27 -19.04 3.67
CA THR A 274 12.73 -18.87 3.65
C THR A 274 13.14 -17.41 3.43
N LEU A 275 12.47 -16.67 2.54
CA LEU A 275 12.72 -15.24 2.32
C LEU A 275 12.34 -14.42 3.55
N LEU A 276 11.17 -14.70 4.13
CA LEU A 276 10.75 -14.04 5.37
C LEU A 276 11.72 -14.32 6.52
N ASP A 277 12.23 -15.54 6.64
CA ASP A 277 13.20 -15.92 7.66
C ASP A 277 14.53 -15.16 7.48
N THR A 278 14.97 -14.94 6.24
CA THR A 278 16.16 -14.15 5.94
C THR A 278 16.00 -12.69 6.38
N GLU A 279 14.87 -12.05 6.08
CA GLU A 279 14.60 -10.68 6.52
C GLU A 279 14.51 -10.56 8.05
N ILE A 280 13.83 -11.51 8.71
CA ILE A 280 13.73 -11.55 10.17
C ILE A 280 15.10 -11.78 10.80
N ALA A 281 15.93 -12.68 10.26
CA ALA A 281 17.29 -12.93 10.73
C ALA A 281 18.15 -11.67 10.60
N HIS A 282 18.01 -10.92 9.51
CA HIS A 282 18.68 -9.64 9.34
C HIS A 282 18.28 -8.64 10.44
N ILE A 283 16.99 -8.47 10.71
CA ILE A 283 16.48 -7.57 11.76
C ILE A 283 17.03 -7.99 13.15
N THR A 284 16.96 -9.28 13.46
CA THR A 284 17.39 -9.77 14.78
C THR A 284 18.92 -9.74 14.96
N SER A 285 19.69 -9.79 13.87
CA SER A 285 21.15 -9.68 13.90
C SER A 285 21.65 -8.30 14.38
N LEU A 286 20.79 -7.28 14.41
CA LEU A 286 21.10 -5.94 14.93
C LEU A 286 21.13 -5.87 16.48
N GLY A 287 21.10 -6.99 17.16
CA GLY A 287 21.12 -7.04 18.63
C GLY A 287 19.72 -7.03 19.27
N VAL A 288 18.68 -7.28 18.50
CA VAL A 288 17.31 -7.40 19.02
C VAL A 288 17.17 -8.71 19.80
N GLU A 289 16.83 -8.60 21.10
CA GLU A 289 16.48 -9.76 21.92
C GLU A 289 15.08 -10.25 21.57
N VAL A 290 14.89 -11.57 21.48
CA VAL A 290 13.60 -12.17 21.13
C VAL A 290 13.15 -13.17 22.18
N LYS A 291 11.92 -13.02 22.68
CA LYS A 291 11.26 -13.92 23.63
C LYS A 291 10.04 -14.57 22.98
N LEU A 292 10.21 -15.77 22.47
CA LEU A 292 9.17 -16.56 21.81
C LEU A 292 8.33 -17.33 22.82
N GLY A 293 7.06 -17.63 22.48
CA GLY A 293 6.13 -18.38 23.32
C GLY A 293 5.68 -17.61 24.56
N VAL A 294 5.80 -16.28 24.55
CA VAL A 294 5.45 -15.40 25.69
C VAL A 294 4.27 -14.51 25.32
N SER A 295 3.13 -14.76 25.94
CA SER A 295 1.91 -13.94 25.79
C SER A 295 1.88 -12.86 26.87
N VAL A 296 2.12 -11.62 26.47
CA VAL A 296 2.04 -10.46 27.39
C VAL A 296 0.58 -10.24 27.82
N GLY A 297 0.39 -9.98 29.10
CA GLY A 297 -0.94 -9.94 29.74
C GLY A 297 -1.39 -11.30 30.29
N LYS A 298 -0.69 -12.40 29.96
CA LYS A 298 -0.99 -13.73 30.46
C LYS A 298 0.22 -14.38 31.15
N ASP A 299 1.34 -14.51 30.44
CA ASP A 299 2.57 -15.16 30.94
C ASP A 299 3.48 -14.15 31.64
N ILE A 300 3.41 -12.89 31.24
CA ILE A 300 4.09 -11.75 31.87
C ILE A 300 3.10 -10.59 32.02
N ALA A 301 3.12 -9.93 33.17
CA ALA A 301 2.23 -8.78 33.39
C ALA A 301 2.70 -7.54 32.60
N ILE A 302 1.75 -6.77 32.07
CA ILE A 302 2.05 -5.53 31.35
C ILE A 302 2.76 -4.53 32.29
N ALA A 303 2.39 -4.53 33.59
CA ALA A 303 3.01 -3.71 34.63
C ALA A 303 4.51 -4.03 34.85
N ASP A 304 4.95 -5.27 34.61
CA ASP A 304 6.35 -5.62 34.68
C ASP A 304 7.13 -4.98 33.52
N LEU A 305 6.56 -4.92 32.33
CA LEU A 305 7.18 -4.23 31.19
C LEU A 305 7.25 -2.71 31.41
N GLU A 306 6.20 -2.11 31.99
CA GLU A 306 6.21 -0.69 32.37
C GLU A 306 7.33 -0.35 33.38
N ARG A 307 7.61 -1.25 34.31
CA ARG A 307 8.69 -1.07 35.31
C ARG A 307 10.09 -1.28 34.72
N ASP A 308 10.27 -2.27 33.85
CA ASP A 308 11.58 -2.79 33.44
C ASP A 308 12.11 -2.15 32.15
N TYR A 309 11.27 -1.40 31.41
CA TYR A 309 11.58 -0.75 30.15
C TYR A 309 11.29 0.75 30.18
N ASP A 310 12.07 1.54 29.44
CA ASP A 310 11.87 2.98 29.32
C ASP A 310 10.68 3.33 28.39
N ALA A 311 10.33 2.44 27.45
CA ALA A 311 9.15 2.56 26.60
C ALA A 311 8.63 1.17 26.18
N VAL A 312 7.31 1.11 25.87
CA VAL A 312 6.61 -0.11 25.46
C VAL A 312 5.83 0.15 24.18
N TYR A 313 6.08 -0.63 23.13
CA TYR A 313 5.34 -0.60 21.88
C TYR A 313 4.40 -1.80 21.76
N VAL A 314 3.09 -1.54 21.74
CA VAL A 314 2.05 -2.57 21.59
C VAL A 314 1.68 -2.71 20.13
N CYS A 315 2.00 -3.85 19.50
CA CYS A 315 1.76 -4.15 18.09
C CYS A 315 1.28 -5.59 17.89
N ILE A 316 0.23 -5.96 18.63
CA ILE A 316 -0.31 -7.33 18.70
C ILE A 316 -1.08 -7.77 17.45
N GLY A 317 -1.36 -6.87 16.52
CA GLY A 317 -2.09 -7.15 15.29
C GLY A 317 -3.55 -7.52 15.51
N ALA A 318 -4.15 -8.22 14.54
CA ALA A 318 -5.52 -8.74 14.57
C ALA A 318 -5.50 -10.22 14.15
N HIS A 319 -5.68 -11.12 15.10
CA HIS A 319 -5.45 -12.55 14.92
C HIS A 319 -6.66 -13.44 15.23
N SER A 320 -7.76 -12.89 15.71
CA SER A 320 -9.01 -13.60 16.02
C SER A 320 -9.98 -13.49 14.84
N ASP A 321 -10.71 -14.56 14.56
CA ASP A 321 -11.68 -14.57 13.48
C ASP A 321 -13.02 -13.96 13.90
N LYS A 322 -13.74 -13.36 12.93
CA LYS A 322 -15.13 -12.91 13.11
C LYS A 322 -16.10 -14.02 12.80
N LYS A 323 -17.14 -14.17 13.66
CA LYS A 323 -18.23 -15.11 13.45
C LYS A 323 -19.28 -14.57 12.47
N LEU A 324 -19.93 -15.49 11.72
CA LEU A 324 -21.03 -15.19 10.80
C LEU A 324 -22.30 -14.72 11.54
N ARG A 325 -22.50 -15.22 12.77
CA ARG A 325 -23.69 -15.02 13.60
C ARG A 325 -24.96 -15.57 12.95
N ILE A 326 -24.85 -16.81 12.42
CA ILE A 326 -25.93 -17.55 11.80
C ILE A 326 -26.12 -18.89 12.50
N GLU A 327 -27.27 -19.50 12.33
CA GLU A 327 -27.57 -20.84 12.87
C GLU A 327 -26.62 -21.89 12.26
N GLY A 328 -26.08 -22.76 13.11
CA GLY A 328 -25.16 -23.84 12.72
C GLY A 328 -23.71 -23.43 12.51
N GLU A 329 -23.32 -22.17 12.77
CA GLU A 329 -21.94 -21.71 12.57
C GLU A 329 -20.87 -22.37 13.46
N ASP A 330 -21.28 -22.96 14.56
CA ASP A 330 -20.38 -23.69 15.49
C ASP A 330 -20.32 -25.21 15.19
N ALA A 331 -20.95 -25.66 14.09
CA ALA A 331 -20.95 -27.07 13.71
C ALA A 331 -19.55 -27.55 13.27
N PRO A 332 -19.17 -28.82 13.58
CA PRO A 332 -18.01 -29.45 12.98
C PRO A 332 -18.05 -29.36 11.45
N GLY A 333 -16.95 -28.92 10.84
CA GLY A 333 -16.85 -28.60 9.42
C GLY A 333 -16.94 -27.10 9.11
N VAL A 334 -17.31 -26.24 10.08
CA VAL A 334 -17.17 -24.78 9.97
C VAL A 334 -15.84 -24.36 10.58
N VAL A 335 -14.95 -23.77 9.78
CA VAL A 335 -13.56 -23.45 10.15
C VAL A 335 -13.28 -21.97 9.94
N PRO A 336 -12.72 -21.28 10.93
CA PRO A 336 -12.25 -19.92 10.74
C PRO A 336 -11.04 -19.88 9.77
N ALA A 337 -11.04 -18.93 8.84
CA ALA A 337 -9.99 -18.84 7.81
C ALA A 337 -8.60 -18.56 8.38
N VAL A 338 -8.50 -17.66 9.36
CA VAL A 338 -7.20 -17.32 9.98
C VAL A 338 -6.67 -18.49 10.77
N ALA A 339 -7.53 -19.26 11.44
CA ALA A 339 -7.13 -20.47 12.15
C ALA A 339 -6.57 -21.52 11.17
N MET A 340 -7.26 -21.77 10.03
CA MET A 340 -6.79 -22.70 9.00
C MET A 340 -5.45 -22.27 8.38
N LEU A 341 -5.34 -21.00 7.99
CA LEU A 341 -4.10 -20.47 7.39
C LEU A 341 -2.94 -20.50 8.38
N ARG A 342 -3.22 -20.35 9.68
CA ARG A 342 -2.23 -20.46 10.76
C ARG A 342 -1.68 -21.88 10.85
N GLU A 343 -2.54 -22.88 10.86
CA GLU A 343 -2.12 -24.30 10.86
C GLU A 343 -1.22 -24.59 9.64
N ILE A 344 -1.58 -24.10 8.46
CA ILE A 344 -0.73 -24.19 7.26
C ILE A 344 0.62 -23.49 7.49
N GLY A 345 0.62 -22.30 8.11
CA GLY A 345 1.83 -21.55 8.46
C GLY A 345 2.73 -22.25 9.47
N ASP A 346 2.16 -23.06 10.35
CA ASP A 346 2.87 -23.94 11.28
C ASP A 346 3.35 -25.26 10.64
N GLY A 347 2.96 -25.53 9.39
CA GLY A 347 3.28 -26.76 8.64
C GLY A 347 2.24 -27.88 8.77
N ASN A 348 1.12 -27.62 9.44
CA ASN A 348 0.03 -28.56 9.64
C ASN A 348 -1.00 -28.43 8.51
N VAL A 349 -0.74 -29.06 7.38
CA VAL A 349 -1.63 -29.03 6.22
C VAL A 349 -2.67 -30.13 6.34
N ALA A 350 -3.95 -29.77 6.51
CA ALA A 350 -5.05 -30.73 6.56
C ALA A 350 -5.29 -31.33 5.16
N ASP A 351 -5.82 -32.59 5.13
CA ASP A 351 -6.28 -33.23 3.89
C ASP A 351 -7.76 -32.94 3.66
N LEU A 352 -8.07 -32.25 2.56
CA LEU A 352 -9.44 -31.96 2.10
C LEU A 352 -9.84 -32.81 0.89
N THR A 353 -9.11 -33.88 0.59
CA THR A 353 -9.38 -34.76 -0.55
C THR A 353 -10.84 -35.22 -0.57
N GLY A 354 -11.51 -35.00 -1.69
CA GLY A 354 -12.91 -35.37 -1.92
C GLY A 354 -13.95 -34.49 -1.26
N GLN A 355 -13.57 -33.45 -0.50
CA GLN A 355 -14.49 -32.54 0.16
C GLN A 355 -15.00 -31.45 -0.78
N ASP A 356 -16.26 -31.08 -0.59
CA ASP A 356 -16.86 -29.89 -1.17
C ASP A 356 -16.67 -28.73 -0.16
N VAL A 357 -15.92 -27.69 -0.55
CA VAL A 357 -15.53 -26.57 0.31
C VAL A 357 -16.25 -25.30 -0.11
N VAL A 358 -16.77 -24.56 0.87
CA VAL A 358 -17.31 -23.21 0.66
C VAL A 358 -16.49 -22.22 1.48
N VAL A 359 -16.01 -21.14 0.83
CA VAL A 359 -15.32 -20.03 1.49
C VAL A 359 -16.23 -18.82 1.50
N VAL A 360 -16.52 -18.27 2.68
CA VAL A 360 -17.39 -17.12 2.85
C VAL A 360 -16.54 -15.86 3.04
N GLY A 361 -16.50 -15.00 2.03
CA GLY A 361 -15.74 -13.75 2.09
C GLY A 361 -15.30 -13.22 0.74
N GLY A 362 -14.76 -12.00 0.69
CA GLY A 362 -14.34 -11.34 -0.55
C GLY A 362 -13.08 -10.47 -0.38
N GLY A 363 -12.27 -10.74 0.64
CA GLY A 363 -10.96 -10.13 0.86
C GLY A 363 -9.82 -11.07 0.48
N ASN A 364 -8.57 -10.58 0.55
CA ASN A 364 -7.38 -11.38 0.23
C ASN A 364 -7.30 -12.67 1.07
N VAL A 365 -7.68 -12.62 2.35
CA VAL A 365 -7.75 -13.82 3.23
C VAL A 365 -8.69 -14.89 2.67
N ALA A 366 -9.82 -14.49 2.07
CA ALA A 366 -10.75 -15.44 1.44
C ALA A 366 -10.15 -16.08 0.19
N MET A 367 -9.39 -15.30 -0.61
CA MET A 367 -8.68 -15.84 -1.77
C MET A 367 -7.57 -16.80 -1.34
N ASP A 368 -6.77 -16.42 -0.34
CA ASP A 368 -5.74 -17.30 0.22
C ASP A 368 -6.31 -18.59 0.77
N ALA A 369 -7.45 -18.53 1.50
CA ALA A 369 -8.12 -19.70 2.03
C ALA A 369 -8.69 -20.61 0.91
N ALA A 370 -9.30 -20.03 -0.13
CA ALA A 370 -9.86 -20.78 -1.25
C ALA A 370 -8.76 -21.46 -2.08
N ARG A 371 -7.70 -20.74 -2.42
CA ARG A 371 -6.54 -21.26 -3.15
C ARG A 371 -5.80 -22.33 -2.35
N SER A 372 -5.71 -22.16 -1.02
CA SER A 372 -5.14 -23.19 -0.13
C SER A 372 -6.00 -24.44 -0.07
N ALA A 373 -7.32 -24.31 0.03
CA ALA A 373 -8.23 -25.46 0.04
C ALA A 373 -8.12 -26.30 -1.25
N ARG A 374 -7.92 -25.65 -2.42
CA ARG A 374 -7.62 -26.38 -3.66
C ARG A 374 -6.35 -27.21 -3.55
N ARG A 375 -5.26 -26.63 -3.02
CA ARG A 375 -3.96 -27.29 -2.82
C ARG A 375 -4.02 -28.41 -1.79
N MET A 376 -4.96 -28.34 -0.87
CA MET A 376 -5.25 -29.37 0.13
C MET A 376 -6.09 -30.53 -0.44
N GLY A 377 -6.37 -30.55 -1.76
CA GLY A 377 -7.05 -31.64 -2.45
C GLY A 377 -8.59 -31.53 -2.50
N ALA A 378 -9.17 -30.38 -2.14
CA ALA A 378 -10.62 -30.21 -2.20
C ALA A 378 -11.18 -30.52 -3.60
N LYS A 379 -12.25 -31.32 -3.65
CA LYS A 379 -12.95 -31.72 -4.87
C LYS A 379 -13.56 -30.52 -5.59
N SER A 380 -14.20 -29.63 -4.82
CA SER A 380 -14.72 -28.36 -5.31
C SER A 380 -14.49 -27.27 -4.27
N VAL A 381 -14.24 -26.03 -4.73
CA VAL A 381 -14.14 -24.84 -3.87
C VAL A 381 -15.02 -23.74 -4.44
N LYS A 382 -15.97 -23.26 -3.63
CA LYS A 382 -16.86 -22.15 -3.98
C LYS A 382 -16.62 -20.97 -3.04
N ILE A 383 -16.42 -19.78 -3.63
CA ILE A 383 -16.28 -18.53 -2.90
C ILE A 383 -17.63 -17.83 -2.89
N VAL A 384 -18.25 -17.66 -1.72
CA VAL A 384 -19.55 -17.04 -1.55
C VAL A 384 -19.36 -15.61 -1.09
N TYR A 385 -19.85 -14.65 -1.88
CA TYR A 385 -19.72 -13.24 -1.58
C TYR A 385 -21.04 -12.47 -1.71
N ARG A 386 -21.36 -11.67 -0.69
CA ARG A 386 -22.67 -10.95 -0.59
C ARG A 386 -22.80 -9.74 -1.52
N ARG A 387 -21.72 -9.33 -2.23
CA ARG A 387 -21.71 -8.25 -3.23
C ARG A 387 -21.23 -8.78 -4.56
N ARG A 388 -20.99 -7.89 -5.53
CA ARG A 388 -20.44 -8.25 -6.85
C ARG A 388 -18.92 -8.42 -6.75
N ARG A 389 -18.34 -9.11 -7.70
CA ARG A 389 -16.88 -9.22 -7.87
C ARG A 389 -16.19 -7.84 -7.84
N ALA A 390 -16.74 -6.86 -8.56
CA ALA A 390 -16.21 -5.50 -8.59
C ALA A 390 -16.23 -4.77 -7.23
N ASP A 391 -16.97 -5.28 -6.25
CA ASP A 391 -17.07 -4.72 -4.90
C ASP A 391 -16.20 -5.48 -3.89
N MET A 392 -15.44 -6.49 -4.34
CA MET A 392 -14.52 -7.25 -3.50
C MET A 392 -13.33 -6.38 -3.08
N THR A 393 -12.80 -6.66 -1.89
CA THR A 393 -11.60 -5.97 -1.37
C THR A 393 -10.32 -6.72 -1.66
N ALA A 394 -10.42 -7.94 -2.16
CA ALA A 394 -9.28 -8.67 -2.70
C ALA A 394 -8.75 -7.97 -3.96
N LEU A 395 -7.45 -8.07 -4.19
CA LEU A 395 -6.84 -7.61 -5.44
C LEU A 395 -7.43 -8.36 -6.64
N PRO A 396 -7.67 -7.67 -7.78
CA PRO A 396 -8.18 -8.32 -8.99
C PRO A 396 -7.37 -9.56 -9.39
N GLU A 397 -6.04 -9.49 -9.28
CA GLU A 397 -5.10 -10.57 -9.59
C GLU A 397 -5.32 -11.79 -8.68
N GLU A 398 -5.62 -11.58 -7.39
CA GLU A 398 -5.89 -12.67 -6.46
C GLU A 398 -7.25 -13.35 -6.72
N ILE A 399 -8.23 -12.56 -7.15
CA ILE A 399 -9.53 -13.10 -7.57
C ILE A 399 -9.38 -13.94 -8.84
N ASP A 400 -8.65 -13.41 -9.84
CA ASP A 400 -8.37 -14.12 -11.09
C ASP A 400 -7.55 -15.38 -10.82
N GLY A 401 -6.51 -15.28 -9.98
CA GLY A 401 -5.71 -16.41 -9.57
C GLY A 401 -6.51 -17.51 -8.87
N ALA A 402 -7.50 -17.16 -8.04
CA ALA A 402 -8.38 -18.14 -7.41
C ALA A 402 -9.28 -18.85 -8.44
N ILE A 403 -9.81 -18.11 -9.42
CA ILE A 403 -10.63 -18.69 -10.51
C ILE A 403 -9.78 -19.61 -11.40
N GLU A 404 -8.57 -19.19 -11.76
CA GLU A 404 -7.64 -20.00 -12.55
C GLU A 404 -7.17 -21.27 -11.81
N ASP A 405 -7.05 -21.21 -10.48
CA ASP A 405 -6.79 -22.37 -9.62
C ASP A 405 -8.01 -23.32 -9.52
N GLY A 406 -9.13 -22.99 -10.18
CA GLY A 406 -10.34 -23.81 -10.26
C GLY A 406 -11.36 -23.56 -9.14
N CYS A 407 -11.33 -22.39 -8.49
CA CYS A 407 -12.38 -21.97 -7.57
C CYS A 407 -13.56 -21.33 -8.33
N GLU A 408 -14.79 -21.59 -7.90
CA GLU A 408 -16.02 -20.98 -8.43
C GLU A 408 -16.41 -19.77 -7.58
N LEU A 409 -16.63 -18.60 -8.19
CA LEU A 409 -17.12 -17.40 -7.51
C LEU A 409 -18.65 -17.30 -7.60
N MET A 410 -19.32 -17.27 -6.45
CA MET A 410 -20.76 -17.03 -6.31
C MET A 410 -21.02 -15.64 -5.75
N GLU A 411 -21.35 -14.72 -6.64
CA GLU A 411 -21.64 -13.33 -6.31
C GLU A 411 -23.09 -13.14 -5.82
N LEU A 412 -23.32 -12.06 -5.05
CA LEU A 412 -24.63 -11.65 -4.57
C LEU A 412 -25.35 -12.74 -3.77
N VAL A 413 -24.60 -13.47 -2.95
CA VAL A 413 -25.12 -14.48 -2.01
C VAL A 413 -24.59 -14.19 -0.62
N ALA A 414 -25.47 -13.98 0.36
CA ALA A 414 -25.13 -13.82 1.76
C ALA A 414 -25.41 -15.14 2.52
N PRO A 415 -24.54 -15.59 3.44
CA PRO A 415 -24.80 -16.77 4.25
C PRO A 415 -26.06 -16.55 5.10
N ALA A 416 -26.92 -17.56 5.19
CA ALA A 416 -28.16 -17.53 5.95
C ALA A 416 -28.12 -18.49 7.16
N HIS A 417 -27.82 -19.76 6.91
CA HIS A 417 -27.64 -20.78 7.96
C HIS A 417 -26.79 -21.95 7.44
N VAL A 418 -26.25 -22.74 8.35
CA VAL A 418 -25.53 -23.97 8.04
C VAL A 418 -26.45 -25.18 8.29
N GLU A 419 -26.64 -26.00 7.25
CA GLU A 419 -27.33 -27.27 7.37
C GLU A 419 -26.40 -28.34 7.96
N VAL A 420 -26.88 -29.05 8.96
CA VAL A 420 -26.12 -30.13 9.60
C VAL A 420 -26.83 -31.49 9.44
N ASN A 421 -26.06 -32.57 9.40
CA ASN A 421 -26.60 -33.91 9.40
C ASN A 421 -26.98 -34.38 10.81
N ASP A 422 -27.51 -35.62 10.94
CA ASP A 422 -27.92 -36.22 12.22
C ASP A 422 -26.79 -36.33 13.25
N LYS A 423 -25.53 -36.23 12.82
CA LYS A 423 -24.34 -36.23 13.69
C LYS A 423 -23.87 -34.79 14.04
N GLY A 424 -24.60 -33.78 13.59
CA GLY A 424 -24.27 -32.39 13.82
C GLY A 424 -23.16 -31.79 12.90
N HIS A 425 -22.67 -32.54 11.91
CA HIS A 425 -21.63 -32.04 10.98
C HIS A 425 -22.26 -31.22 9.84
N ALA A 426 -21.57 -30.19 9.40
CA ALA A 426 -21.98 -29.35 8.26
C ALA A 426 -22.08 -30.21 6.97
N VAL A 427 -23.17 -30.01 6.20
CA VAL A 427 -23.41 -30.67 4.92
C VAL A 427 -23.79 -29.68 3.81
N ALA A 428 -24.21 -28.47 4.16
CA ALA A 428 -24.44 -27.39 3.20
C ALA A 428 -24.42 -26.02 3.88
N LEU A 429 -24.10 -25.00 3.10
CA LEU A 429 -24.40 -23.60 3.43
C LEU A 429 -25.65 -23.17 2.67
N TRP A 430 -26.63 -22.63 3.36
CA TRP A 430 -27.75 -21.95 2.73
C TRP A 430 -27.43 -20.47 2.56
N GLY A 431 -27.63 -19.95 1.37
CA GLY A 431 -27.32 -18.59 0.99
C GLY A 431 -28.54 -17.82 0.51
N GLN A 432 -28.78 -16.65 1.09
CA GLN A 432 -29.82 -15.72 0.64
C GLN A 432 -29.30 -14.90 -0.53
N PRO A 433 -29.93 -14.98 -1.73
CA PRO A 433 -29.58 -14.11 -2.85
C PRO A 433 -29.72 -12.64 -2.49
N GLN A 434 -28.79 -11.81 -2.99
CA GLN A 434 -28.72 -10.39 -2.70
C GLN A 434 -28.99 -9.54 -3.94
N MET A 435 -29.34 -8.28 -3.71
CA MET A 435 -29.35 -7.20 -4.69
C MET A 435 -28.61 -6.00 -4.13
N ILE A 436 -27.97 -5.20 -4.96
CA ILE A 436 -27.36 -3.94 -4.55
C ILE A 436 -28.45 -2.88 -4.48
N SER A 437 -28.65 -2.26 -3.31
CA SER A 437 -29.72 -1.28 -3.09
C SER A 437 -29.23 0.16 -3.13
N THR A 438 -28.24 0.51 -2.31
CA THR A 438 -27.72 1.88 -2.17
C THR A 438 -26.21 1.83 -1.97
N VAL A 439 -25.53 2.94 -2.29
CA VAL A 439 -24.12 3.14 -1.96
C VAL A 439 -24.04 3.96 -0.67
N ARG A 440 -23.48 3.41 0.40
CA ARG A 440 -23.23 4.11 1.67
C ARG A 440 -21.74 4.08 1.97
N GLY A 441 -21.16 5.24 2.29
CA GLY A 441 -19.74 5.36 2.59
C GLY A 441 -18.82 4.82 1.48
N GLY A 442 -19.17 5.05 0.21
CA GLY A 442 -18.40 4.59 -0.95
C GLY A 442 -18.56 3.11 -1.30
N ARG A 443 -19.29 2.30 -0.49
CA ARG A 443 -19.49 0.86 -0.76
C ARG A 443 -20.97 0.52 -1.01
N PRO A 444 -21.25 -0.35 -2.02
CA PRO A 444 -22.62 -0.81 -2.27
C PRO A 444 -23.17 -1.61 -1.08
N SER A 445 -24.41 -1.28 -0.67
CA SER A 445 -25.10 -1.99 0.41
C SER A 445 -25.91 -3.16 -0.16
N PRO A 446 -25.60 -4.42 0.22
CA PRO A 446 -26.40 -5.56 -0.19
C PRO A 446 -27.70 -5.60 0.61
N LYS A 447 -28.76 -6.04 -0.06
CA LYS A 447 -30.10 -6.28 0.52
C LYS A 447 -30.63 -7.61 -0.01
N ALA A 448 -31.32 -8.37 0.85
CA ALA A 448 -31.95 -9.62 0.45
C ALA A 448 -32.89 -9.40 -0.77
N ALA A 449 -32.69 -10.19 -1.81
CA ALA A 449 -33.57 -10.23 -2.96
C ALA A 449 -34.82 -11.08 -2.65
N SER A 450 -35.95 -10.79 -3.32
CA SER A 450 -37.16 -11.60 -3.22
C SER A 450 -37.03 -12.90 -4.03
N LYS A 451 -36.03 -13.71 -3.67
CA LYS A 451 -35.70 -15.02 -4.24
C LYS A 451 -35.54 -16.03 -3.11
N PRO A 452 -35.87 -17.31 -3.33
CA PRO A 452 -35.61 -18.34 -2.33
C PRO A 452 -34.13 -18.50 -2.04
N GLU A 453 -33.82 -18.96 -0.84
CA GLU A 453 -32.45 -19.35 -0.47
C GLU A 453 -31.93 -20.45 -1.38
N VAL A 454 -30.62 -20.45 -1.57
CA VAL A 454 -29.90 -21.42 -2.40
C VAL A 454 -29.11 -22.35 -1.51
N ARG A 455 -29.32 -23.66 -1.66
CA ARG A 455 -28.54 -24.67 -0.97
C ARG A 455 -27.21 -24.90 -1.69
N ILE A 456 -26.11 -24.72 -1.00
CA ILE A 456 -24.73 -24.88 -1.50
C ILE A 456 -24.11 -26.06 -0.74
N PRO A 457 -23.98 -27.24 -1.35
CA PRO A 457 -23.37 -28.40 -0.69
C PRO A 457 -21.95 -28.08 -0.22
N ALA A 458 -21.65 -28.39 1.03
CA ALA A 458 -20.34 -28.16 1.63
C ALA A 458 -20.13 -29.07 2.85
N THR A 459 -19.04 -29.82 2.85
CA THR A 459 -18.60 -30.59 4.02
C THR A 459 -17.63 -29.77 4.88
N THR A 460 -17.03 -28.73 4.28
CA THR A 460 -16.20 -27.75 4.96
C THR A 460 -16.59 -26.34 4.55
N ILE A 461 -16.85 -25.47 5.54
CA ILE A 461 -17.20 -24.05 5.36
C ILE A 461 -16.12 -23.20 6.02
N ILE A 462 -15.38 -22.43 5.23
CA ILE A 462 -14.29 -21.58 5.70
C ILE A 462 -14.79 -20.14 5.81
N VAL A 463 -14.73 -19.58 7.03
CA VAL A 463 -15.25 -18.24 7.34
C VAL A 463 -14.14 -17.21 7.25
N ALA A 464 -14.22 -16.29 6.26
CA ALA A 464 -13.20 -15.28 5.94
C ALA A 464 -13.80 -13.87 5.87
N ILE A 465 -14.58 -13.45 6.88
CA ILE A 465 -15.31 -12.18 6.88
C ILE A 465 -14.64 -11.06 7.69
N GLY A 466 -13.41 -11.24 8.08
CA GLY A 466 -12.58 -10.27 8.80
C GLY A 466 -12.01 -10.82 10.11
N GLN A 467 -11.25 -9.95 10.78
CA GLN A 467 -10.47 -10.29 11.97
C GLN A 467 -10.83 -9.38 13.14
N ASN A 468 -10.57 -9.81 14.36
CA ASN A 468 -10.68 -9.06 15.60
C ASN A 468 -9.30 -8.90 16.27
N ILE A 469 -9.21 -7.93 17.17
CA ILE A 469 -8.04 -7.62 17.97
C ILE A 469 -8.30 -8.14 19.40
N ASP A 470 -7.34 -8.85 19.98
CA ASP A 470 -7.43 -9.38 21.35
C ASP A 470 -6.83 -8.37 22.34
N SER A 471 -7.49 -7.22 22.53
CA SER A 471 -7.02 -6.09 23.34
C SER A 471 -7.45 -6.12 24.81
N ALA A 472 -8.25 -7.09 25.25
CA ALA A 472 -8.86 -7.11 26.57
C ALA A 472 -7.87 -6.91 27.74
N ALA A 473 -6.74 -7.62 27.72
CA ALA A 473 -5.73 -7.49 28.78
C ALA A 473 -5.09 -6.07 28.83
N PHE A 474 -5.00 -5.41 27.69
CA PHE A 474 -4.48 -4.04 27.58
C PHE A 474 -5.50 -3.02 28.04
N GLU A 475 -6.78 -3.24 27.75
CA GLU A 475 -7.89 -2.42 28.25
C GLU A 475 -8.00 -2.53 29.79
N GLU A 476 -7.94 -3.75 30.34
CA GLU A 476 -7.91 -3.99 31.78
C GLU A 476 -6.70 -3.34 32.46
N PHE A 477 -5.57 -3.26 31.79
CA PHE A 477 -4.39 -2.54 32.26
C PHE A 477 -4.53 -1.01 32.21
N GLY A 478 -5.55 -0.50 31.52
CA GLY A 478 -5.88 0.92 31.43
C GLY A 478 -5.41 1.62 30.14
N LEU A 479 -5.06 0.88 29.08
CA LEU A 479 -4.89 1.48 27.77
C LEU A 479 -6.26 1.85 27.17
N PRO A 480 -6.40 3.00 26.51
CA PRO A 480 -7.67 3.42 25.93
C PRO A 480 -8.02 2.52 24.74
N CYS A 481 -9.12 1.78 24.87
CA CYS A 481 -9.63 0.90 23.81
C CYS A 481 -11.02 1.35 23.34
N LYS A 482 -11.24 1.23 22.03
CA LYS A 482 -12.55 1.46 21.44
C LYS A 482 -12.78 0.42 20.33
N TRP A 483 -13.82 -0.41 20.48
CA TRP A 483 -14.16 -1.45 19.50
C TRP A 483 -13.03 -2.50 19.33
N ASN A 484 -12.34 -2.79 20.41
CA ASN A 484 -11.12 -3.60 20.52
C ASN A 484 -9.87 -2.97 19.89
N GLU A 485 -9.93 -1.77 19.32
CA GLU A 485 -8.77 -1.05 18.81
C GLU A 485 -8.15 -0.21 19.95
N ILE A 486 -6.82 -0.32 20.13
CA ILE A 486 -6.08 0.48 21.10
C ILE A 486 -5.89 1.87 20.48
N GLN A 487 -6.41 2.89 21.16
CA GLN A 487 -6.41 4.26 20.65
C GLN A 487 -5.06 4.93 20.86
N ALA A 488 -4.56 5.63 19.83
CA ALA A 488 -3.34 6.42 19.90
C ALA A 488 -3.47 7.71 19.09
N GLN A 489 -2.54 8.62 19.31
CA GLN A 489 -2.35 9.79 18.47
C GLN A 489 -1.74 9.39 17.11
N PRO A 490 -1.74 10.29 16.11
CA PRO A 490 -1.14 10.02 14.80
C PRO A 490 0.35 9.64 14.83
N ASP A 491 1.07 10.03 15.89
CA ASP A 491 2.46 9.69 16.15
C ASP A 491 2.63 8.37 16.91
N SER A 492 1.58 7.57 17.05
CA SER A 492 1.53 6.31 17.81
C SER A 492 1.59 6.45 19.33
N SER A 493 1.72 7.65 19.90
CA SER A 493 1.74 7.87 21.36
C SER A 493 0.36 7.69 22.00
N ILE A 494 0.35 7.28 23.26
CA ILE A 494 -0.87 7.15 24.08
C ILE A 494 -0.77 8.18 25.23
N PRO A 495 -1.37 9.38 25.09
CA PRO A 495 -1.23 10.44 26.09
C PRO A 495 -1.69 10.06 27.48
N GLU A 496 -2.72 9.20 27.59
CA GLU A 496 -3.27 8.70 28.84
C GLU A 496 -2.32 7.74 29.56
N LYS A 497 -1.33 7.20 28.85
CA LYS A 497 -0.35 6.26 29.38
C LYS A 497 1.05 6.57 28.82
N PRO A 498 1.73 7.63 29.33
CA PRO A 498 3.06 8.02 28.86
C PRO A 498 4.06 6.85 28.91
N GLY A 499 4.87 6.72 27.88
CA GLY A 499 5.80 5.59 27.70
C GLY A 499 5.20 4.40 26.95
N PHE A 500 3.88 4.39 26.72
CA PHE A 500 3.22 3.41 25.86
C PHE A 500 2.93 3.98 24.47
N PHE A 501 3.15 3.13 23.46
CA PHE A 501 2.91 3.43 22.05
C PHE A 501 2.15 2.28 21.43
N THR A 502 1.37 2.53 20.37
CA THR A 502 0.70 1.48 19.63
C THR A 502 0.61 1.83 18.15
N GLY A 503 0.52 0.82 17.30
CA GLY A 503 0.39 0.99 15.85
C GLY A 503 0.11 -0.33 15.14
N GLY A 504 -0.10 -0.25 13.83
CA GLY A 504 -0.50 -1.38 13.03
C GLY A 504 -1.96 -1.79 13.28
N ASP A 505 -2.29 -3.04 12.91
CA ASP A 505 -3.68 -3.51 12.90
C ASP A 505 -4.39 -3.45 14.26
N CYS A 506 -3.66 -3.46 15.37
CA CYS A 506 -4.27 -3.33 16.70
C CYS A 506 -4.72 -1.90 17.06
N SER A 507 -4.29 -0.89 16.28
CA SER A 507 -4.65 0.50 16.53
C SER A 507 -5.74 1.03 15.57
N TRP A 508 -5.72 0.61 14.31
CA TRP A 508 -6.67 1.10 13.30
C TRP A 508 -7.41 0.00 12.53
N GLY A 509 -7.39 -1.23 13.05
CA GLY A 509 -8.01 -2.39 12.43
C GLY A 509 -7.15 -3.07 11.37
N PRO A 510 -7.55 -4.29 10.94
CA PRO A 510 -6.81 -5.08 9.95
C PRO A 510 -6.61 -4.33 8.63
N ALA A 511 -5.35 -4.21 8.20
CA ALA A 511 -4.95 -3.47 7.01
C ALA A 511 -3.90 -4.25 6.19
N THR A 512 -2.95 -3.54 5.57
CA THR A 512 -1.93 -4.13 4.70
C THR A 512 -0.57 -4.19 5.38
N VAL A 513 0.33 -5.05 4.88
CA VAL A 513 1.69 -5.18 5.40
C VAL A 513 2.43 -3.83 5.40
N ILE A 514 2.32 -3.05 4.33
CA ILE A 514 3.01 -1.78 4.22
C ILE A 514 2.50 -0.73 5.21
N ARG A 515 1.22 -0.80 5.62
CA ARG A 515 0.68 0.03 6.71
C ARG A 515 1.17 -0.41 8.08
N ALA A 516 1.31 -1.71 8.31
CA ALA A 516 1.91 -2.19 9.55
C ALA A 516 3.38 -1.73 9.67
N ILE A 517 4.13 -1.72 8.56
CA ILE A 517 5.49 -1.19 8.48
C ILE A 517 5.52 0.32 8.77
N GLU A 518 4.61 1.10 8.16
CA GLU A 518 4.43 2.53 8.47
C GLU A 518 4.25 2.74 9.98
N GLY A 519 3.31 1.99 10.60
CA GLY A 519 3.06 2.09 12.04
C GLY A 519 4.30 1.81 12.89
N GLY A 520 5.09 0.80 12.51
CA GLY A 520 6.35 0.51 13.19
C GLY A 520 7.41 1.61 13.04
N LYS A 521 7.50 2.20 11.85
CA LYS A 521 8.40 3.33 11.56
C LYS A 521 8.02 4.58 12.35
N VAL A 522 6.73 4.95 12.34
CA VAL A 522 6.20 6.10 13.09
C VAL A 522 6.44 5.92 14.58
N ALA A 523 6.11 4.74 15.11
CA ALA A 523 6.32 4.43 16.52
C ALA A 523 7.80 4.49 16.92
N ALA A 524 8.71 3.98 16.09
CA ALA A 524 10.16 4.04 16.38
C ALA A 524 10.63 5.48 16.52
N ARG A 525 10.23 6.38 15.62
CA ARG A 525 10.56 7.81 15.70
C ARG A 525 9.99 8.47 16.96
N ALA A 526 8.70 8.19 17.27
CA ALA A 526 8.06 8.76 18.44
C ALA A 526 8.69 8.27 19.76
N ILE A 527 9.05 6.98 19.82
CA ILE A 527 9.74 6.39 20.96
C ILE A 527 11.12 7.01 21.14
N ASP A 528 11.92 7.14 20.08
CA ASP A 528 13.23 7.78 20.12
C ASP A 528 13.13 9.21 20.66
N THR A 529 12.18 10.00 20.14
CA THR A 529 11.93 11.36 20.62
C THR A 529 11.50 11.38 22.10
N TYR A 530 10.62 10.47 22.52
CA TYR A 530 10.18 10.35 23.91
C TYR A 530 11.34 10.02 24.86
N LEU A 531 12.28 9.19 24.40
CA LEU A 531 13.49 8.81 25.16
C LEU A 531 14.58 9.89 25.15
N GLY A 532 14.33 11.03 24.51
CA GLY A 532 15.25 12.17 24.41
C GLY A 532 16.24 12.06 23.25
N GLY A 533 16.02 11.12 22.32
CA GLY A 533 16.82 10.97 21.11
C GLY A 533 16.36 11.93 19.99
N ALA A 534 17.24 12.09 19.01
CA ALA A 534 16.97 12.81 17.76
C ALA A 534 17.73 12.12 16.62
N HIS A 535 17.71 10.77 16.62
CA HIS A 535 18.45 10.00 15.64
C HIS A 535 17.79 10.09 14.25
N GLU A 536 18.62 10.17 13.22
CA GLU A 536 18.20 10.15 11.83
C GLU A 536 18.57 8.81 11.19
N ILE A 537 17.62 8.19 10.51
CA ILE A 537 17.86 7.04 9.64
C ILE A 537 18.21 7.56 8.25
N ARG A 538 19.45 7.42 7.83
CA ARG A 538 19.98 7.95 6.57
C ARG A 538 20.27 6.85 5.56
N CYS A 539 20.25 7.23 4.30
CA CYS A 539 20.76 6.45 3.18
C CYS A 539 21.46 7.42 2.22
N ASP A 540 22.77 7.23 2.04
CA ASP A 540 23.62 8.12 1.25
C ASP A 540 23.97 7.52 -0.14
N VAL A 541 23.21 6.52 -0.59
CA VAL A 541 23.36 5.91 -1.91
C VAL A 541 23.20 6.96 -2.99
N GLU A 542 24.17 7.05 -3.91
CA GLU A 542 24.10 7.93 -5.08
C GLU A 542 23.14 7.34 -6.11
N ILE A 543 22.11 8.08 -6.44
CA ILE A 543 21.06 7.65 -7.36
C ILE A 543 21.33 8.21 -8.76
N PRO A 544 21.33 7.35 -9.80
CA PRO A 544 21.53 7.79 -11.17
C PRO A 544 20.44 8.76 -11.63
N ALA A 545 20.85 9.84 -12.30
CA ALA A 545 19.91 10.76 -12.92
C ALA A 545 19.13 10.05 -14.04
N PRO A 546 17.81 10.29 -14.21
CA PRO A 546 17.02 9.68 -15.25
C PRO A 546 17.44 10.21 -16.62
N ASN A 547 17.71 9.30 -17.55
CA ASN A 547 17.85 9.63 -18.97
C ASN A 547 16.47 9.57 -19.64
N LEU A 548 15.98 10.72 -20.12
CA LEU A 548 14.68 10.83 -20.78
C LEU A 548 14.73 10.61 -22.30
N ALA A 549 15.93 10.56 -22.90
CA ALA A 549 16.09 10.49 -24.34
C ALA A 549 15.71 9.12 -24.94
N ASP A 550 15.79 8.04 -24.14
CA ASP A 550 15.64 6.66 -24.62
C ASP A 550 14.24 6.07 -24.37
N ARG A 551 13.21 6.91 -24.32
CA ARG A 551 11.85 6.43 -24.01
C ARG A 551 11.14 5.89 -25.25
N VAL A 552 11.30 4.60 -25.49
CA VAL A 552 10.47 3.89 -26.46
C VAL A 552 9.10 3.62 -25.82
N PRO A 553 7.98 3.96 -26.47
CA PRO A 553 6.66 3.56 -26.01
C PRO A 553 6.58 2.02 -25.99
N CYS A 554 6.40 1.47 -24.80
CA CYS A 554 6.27 0.02 -24.59
C CYS A 554 5.18 -0.23 -23.56
N GLY A 555 4.50 -1.37 -23.67
CA GLY A 555 3.46 -1.76 -22.73
C GLY A 555 4.02 -2.08 -21.35
N ARG A 556 3.13 -2.11 -20.33
CA ARG A 556 3.46 -2.57 -19.00
C ARG A 556 3.85 -4.05 -19.04
N VAL A 557 4.93 -4.40 -18.37
CA VAL A 557 5.29 -5.79 -18.09
C VAL A 557 4.46 -6.29 -16.93
N THR A 558 3.76 -7.40 -17.12
CA THR A 558 3.00 -8.09 -16.06
C THR A 558 3.82 -9.25 -15.51
N MET A 559 3.69 -9.50 -14.21
CA MET A 559 4.33 -10.65 -13.58
C MET A 559 3.69 -11.93 -14.13
N LYS A 560 4.55 -12.89 -14.47
CA LYS A 560 4.10 -14.21 -14.95
C LYS A 560 3.87 -15.13 -13.78
N GLU A 561 2.81 -15.93 -13.87
CA GLU A 561 2.52 -16.99 -12.91
C GLU A 561 2.59 -18.36 -13.57
N ARG A 562 2.84 -19.39 -12.77
CA ARG A 562 2.73 -20.78 -13.20
C ARG A 562 1.29 -21.08 -13.65
N PRO A 563 1.07 -21.95 -14.64
CA PRO A 563 -0.27 -22.31 -15.08
C PRO A 563 -1.17 -22.81 -13.93
N GLY A 564 -2.43 -22.37 -13.88
CA GLY A 564 -3.35 -22.68 -12.79
C GLY A 564 -3.50 -24.17 -12.49
N ALA A 565 -3.53 -25.01 -13.54
CA ALA A 565 -3.62 -26.47 -13.40
C ALA A 565 -2.40 -27.12 -12.70
N GLU A 566 -1.22 -26.50 -12.81
CA GLU A 566 0.01 -26.97 -12.17
C GLU A 566 0.11 -26.42 -10.74
N ARG A 567 0.00 -25.08 -10.61
CA ARG A 567 0.20 -24.39 -9.33
C ARG A 567 -0.88 -24.69 -8.28
N SER A 568 -2.05 -25.16 -8.69
CA SER A 568 -3.14 -25.53 -7.78
C SER A 568 -2.93 -26.88 -7.07
N CYS A 569 -1.87 -27.64 -7.41
CA CYS A 569 -1.58 -28.96 -6.87
C CYS A 569 -0.49 -28.94 -5.78
N ASP A 570 0.20 -27.82 -5.58
CA ASP A 570 1.31 -27.69 -4.64
C ASP A 570 1.33 -26.33 -3.93
N PHE A 571 2.19 -26.18 -2.92
CA PHE A 571 2.42 -24.92 -2.20
C PHE A 571 3.70 -24.19 -2.66
N GLU A 572 4.25 -24.58 -3.82
CA GLU A 572 5.39 -23.89 -4.41
C GLU A 572 4.98 -22.51 -4.95
N LEU A 573 5.96 -21.62 -5.05
CA LEU A 573 5.74 -20.25 -5.46
C LEU A 573 4.97 -20.16 -6.79
N CYS A 574 3.90 -19.35 -6.81
CA CYS A 574 3.06 -19.18 -7.99
C CYS A 574 3.67 -18.23 -9.02
N GLU A 575 4.21 -17.09 -8.54
CA GLU A 575 4.70 -16.00 -9.40
C GLU A 575 6.15 -16.25 -9.83
N ILE A 576 6.42 -16.24 -11.14
CA ILE A 576 7.73 -16.55 -11.71
C ILE A 576 8.68 -15.34 -11.67
N GLY A 577 8.14 -14.11 -11.78
CA GLY A 577 8.94 -12.88 -11.85
C GLY A 577 9.11 -12.33 -13.27
N MET A 578 10.12 -11.49 -13.46
CA MET A 578 10.50 -10.84 -14.73
C MET A 578 11.84 -11.36 -15.22
N SER A 579 12.04 -11.39 -16.53
CA SER A 579 13.39 -11.50 -17.12
C SER A 579 14.15 -10.16 -17.02
N GLU A 580 15.46 -10.18 -17.26
CA GLU A 580 16.28 -8.96 -17.30
C GLU A 580 15.79 -7.97 -18.37
N GLU A 581 15.43 -8.45 -19.55
CA GLU A 581 14.88 -7.61 -20.63
C GLU A 581 13.55 -6.97 -20.21
N GLU A 582 12.67 -7.74 -19.58
CA GLU A 582 11.39 -7.26 -19.06
C GLU A 582 11.58 -6.23 -17.93
N MET A 583 12.55 -6.45 -17.06
CA MET A 583 12.92 -5.51 -15.99
C MET A 583 13.43 -4.19 -16.58
N LEU A 584 14.35 -4.23 -17.54
CA LEU A 584 14.89 -3.03 -18.20
C LEU A 584 13.80 -2.26 -18.94
N GLN A 585 12.91 -2.98 -19.65
CA GLN A 585 11.75 -2.39 -20.29
C GLN A 585 10.88 -1.65 -19.27
N GLU A 586 10.51 -2.33 -18.18
CA GLU A 586 9.59 -1.79 -17.18
C GLU A 586 10.22 -0.62 -16.40
N ALA A 587 11.49 -0.75 -15.99
CA ALA A 587 12.21 0.32 -15.32
C ALA A 587 12.36 1.57 -16.22
N GLY A 588 12.54 1.35 -17.53
CA GLY A 588 12.59 2.41 -18.55
C GLY A 588 11.28 3.20 -18.69
N ARG A 589 10.15 2.66 -18.26
CA ARG A 589 8.84 3.35 -18.28
C ARG A 589 8.69 4.38 -17.16
N CYS A 590 9.50 4.31 -16.11
CA CYS A 590 9.45 5.28 -15.02
C CYS A 590 9.73 6.70 -15.50
N LEU A 591 8.86 7.66 -15.15
CA LEU A 591 8.97 9.04 -15.59
C LEU A 591 10.02 9.85 -14.82
N GLY A 592 10.63 9.32 -13.75
CA GLY A 592 11.59 10.05 -12.92
C GLY A 592 10.98 11.32 -12.33
N CYS A 593 9.78 11.23 -11.75
CA CYS A 593 9.02 12.37 -11.26
C CYS A 593 9.73 13.17 -10.15
N ASP A 594 10.70 12.57 -9.50
CA ASP A 594 11.60 13.19 -8.51
C ASP A 594 12.60 14.17 -9.13
N HIS A 595 12.85 14.08 -10.45
CA HIS A 595 13.70 15.00 -11.18
C HIS A 595 12.90 16.01 -12.03
N PHE A 596 11.70 15.62 -12.44
CA PHE A 596 10.89 16.39 -13.37
C PHE A 596 9.46 16.53 -12.85
N GLY A 597 9.17 17.57 -12.14
CA GLY A 597 7.85 17.81 -11.63
C GLY A 597 7.83 17.99 -10.12
N TYR A 598 6.89 17.40 -9.43
CA TYR A 598 6.59 17.67 -8.02
C TYR A 598 7.73 17.57 -7.01
N GLY A 599 8.77 16.86 -7.27
CA GLY A 599 9.87 16.70 -6.34
C GLY A 599 11.14 17.48 -6.69
N ALA A 600 11.26 18.00 -7.92
CA ALA A 600 12.47 18.67 -8.42
C ALA A 600 12.71 20.03 -7.74
N PHE A 601 11.67 20.62 -7.16
CA PHE A 601 11.65 22.02 -6.77
C PHE A 601 12.42 22.34 -5.50
N LYS A 602 12.50 21.42 -4.53
CA LYS A 602 13.15 21.68 -3.23
C LYS A 602 14.09 20.55 -2.80
N GLY A 603 14.88 20.06 -3.73
CA GLY A 603 15.81 19.00 -3.44
C GLY A 603 15.19 17.60 -3.40
N GLY A 604 13.94 17.49 -3.77
CA GLY A 604 13.18 16.34 -4.28
C GLY A 604 13.17 15.03 -3.53
N ARG A 605 14.15 14.76 -2.71
CA ARG A 605 14.33 13.44 -2.09
C ARG A 605 14.80 13.58 -0.66
N SER A 606 14.07 13.01 0.28
CA SER A 606 14.53 12.90 1.66
C SER A 606 15.57 11.79 1.79
N ARG A 607 16.80 12.14 2.20
CA ARG A 607 17.87 11.18 2.48
C ARG A 607 17.80 10.62 3.90
N ALA A 608 17.01 11.25 4.77
CA ALA A 608 16.85 10.87 6.17
C ALA A 608 15.43 11.10 6.66
N TRP A 609 15.08 10.46 7.75
CA TRP A 609 13.84 10.70 8.51
C TRP A 609 14.06 10.49 10.00
#